data_22139b22f663ed20bedd4deb001beeac
#
_entry.id   22139b22f663ed20bedd4deb001beeac
#
_cell.length_a   1.000
_cell.length_b   1.000
_cell.length_c   1.000
_cell.angle_alpha   90.00
_cell.angle_beta   90.00
_cell.angle_gamma   90.00
#
_symmetry.space_group_name_H-M   'P 1'
#
loop_
_entity.id
_entity.type
_entity.pdbx_description
1 polymer ?
#
loop_
_entity_poly.entity_id
_entity_poly.type
_entity_poly.pdbx_seq_one_letter_code
_entity_poly.pdbx_strand_id
1 'polypeptide(L)'
;MNDAKRILILGASGMIGRALYQRLNRHRGWKITGTFYTHPDLEQCFIPLTLGQPGRMEEILEAICPDVIVSALRGDFGKQLEVHRAAAEYLERSGGRMIFLSTANVFDNSTDTAHVESDPTDSGSEYGKYKIACEKMLSEILGENLAILRLPFVWGKNSPRVLQVREGCQKGCLEVYEGLKSNHASDMQIAEYVEWIIEREKSGIFHVGTSELMDYPQFIRKMVERSGWKQPEFQREYTPEVLAVLTEREDIPERLSWTTERLLAYLSDSRLDDEGGEQSVVTKNAELCKTVIGTVKISRYLPYPCDPEPEIAEENGQIRRIVTASHRFRLYNVPIASSEVPETAVDSVQEITPIVYQSCMYPEQIRIYPVEL
;
A
#
# COMPACT_ATOMS: atom_id res chain seq x y z
N MET A 1 27.87 -15.63 8.84
CA MET A 1 26.65 -14.89 9.23
C MET A 1 25.74 -14.98 8.03
N ASN A 2 24.52 -15.55 8.16
CA ASN A 2 23.58 -15.48 7.04
C ASN A 2 23.20 -14.02 6.87
N ASP A 3 23.47 -13.46 5.70
CA ASP A 3 23.00 -12.12 5.35
C ASP A 3 21.49 -12.09 5.40
N ALA A 4 20.90 -10.99 5.92
CA ALA A 4 19.45 -10.85 6.00
C ALA A 4 18.84 -10.89 4.58
N LYS A 5 17.78 -11.70 4.37
CA LYS A 5 17.05 -11.79 3.10
C LYS A 5 16.48 -10.41 2.75
N ARG A 6 16.83 -9.85 1.61
CA ARG A 6 16.42 -8.50 1.15
C ARG A 6 15.14 -8.61 0.34
N ILE A 7 14.11 -7.93 0.79
CA ILE A 7 12.78 -7.97 0.18
C ILE A 7 12.41 -6.57 -0.28
N LEU A 8 12.09 -6.42 -1.57
CA LEU A 8 11.61 -5.17 -2.15
C LEU A 8 10.11 -5.27 -2.42
N ILE A 9 9.33 -4.36 -1.84
CA ILE A 9 7.89 -4.25 -2.07
C ILE A 9 7.63 -3.10 -3.04
N LEU A 10 7.20 -3.41 -4.25
CA LEU A 10 6.77 -2.42 -5.23
C LEU A 10 5.35 -1.96 -4.89
N GLY A 11 5.15 -0.66 -4.68
CA GLY A 11 3.86 -0.09 -4.28
C GLY A 11 3.55 -0.25 -2.79
N ALA A 12 4.56 -0.18 -1.94
CA ALA A 12 4.46 -0.36 -0.48
C ALA A 12 3.54 0.66 0.22
N SER A 13 3.34 1.85 -0.34
CA SER A 13 2.45 2.87 0.21
C SER A 13 0.95 2.62 -0.05
N GLY A 14 0.61 1.65 -0.91
CA GLY A 14 -0.77 1.24 -1.16
C GLY A 14 -1.35 0.38 -0.01
N MET A 15 -2.66 0.14 0.00
CA MET A 15 -3.36 -0.63 1.03
C MET A 15 -2.70 -2.01 1.28
N ILE A 16 -2.56 -2.83 0.24
CA ILE A 16 -1.93 -4.15 0.38
C ILE A 16 -0.43 -4.00 0.69
N GLY A 17 0.24 -3.03 0.05
CA GLY A 17 1.67 -2.78 0.27
C GLY A 17 2.00 -2.43 1.72
N ARG A 18 1.17 -1.64 2.39
CA ARG A 18 1.32 -1.32 3.83
C ARG A 18 1.15 -2.55 4.71
N ALA A 19 0.13 -3.37 4.45
CA ALA A 19 -0.09 -4.62 5.18
C ALA A 19 1.10 -5.58 5.02
N LEU A 20 1.62 -5.71 3.79
CA LEU A 20 2.84 -6.46 3.49
C LEU A 20 4.03 -5.94 4.28
N TYR A 21 4.29 -4.63 4.21
CA TYR A 21 5.42 -4.02 4.91
C TYR A 21 5.32 -4.23 6.42
N GLN A 22 4.18 -3.94 7.03
CA GLN A 22 3.95 -4.11 8.46
C GLN A 22 4.13 -5.57 8.91
N ARG A 23 3.68 -6.52 8.10
CA ARG A 23 3.81 -7.95 8.41
C ARG A 23 5.25 -8.42 8.28
N LEU A 24 5.87 -8.20 7.12
CA LEU A 24 7.18 -8.73 6.80
C LEU A 24 8.30 -8.07 7.62
N ASN A 25 8.15 -6.80 8.00
CA ASN A 25 9.12 -6.07 8.81
C ASN A 25 9.21 -6.55 10.26
N ARG A 26 8.28 -7.41 10.70
CA ARG A 26 8.37 -8.09 12.02
C ARG A 26 9.38 -9.24 12.04
N HIS A 27 9.80 -9.69 10.86
CA HIS A 27 10.71 -10.82 10.73
C HIS A 27 12.17 -10.39 10.87
N ARG A 28 12.86 -10.80 11.96
CA ARG A 28 14.21 -10.35 12.30
C ARG A 28 15.30 -10.69 11.26
N GLY A 29 15.07 -11.72 10.45
CA GLY A 29 16.00 -12.19 9.42
C GLY A 29 15.80 -11.53 8.05
N TRP A 30 14.88 -10.54 7.92
CA TRP A 30 14.55 -9.89 6.66
C TRP A 30 14.84 -8.39 6.72
N LYS A 31 15.30 -7.85 5.59
CA LYS A 31 15.44 -6.41 5.38
C LYS A 31 14.41 -5.99 4.33
N ILE A 32 13.41 -5.24 4.77
CA ILE A 32 12.30 -4.83 3.91
C ILE A 32 12.54 -3.42 3.41
N THR A 33 12.42 -3.23 2.10
CA THR A 33 12.42 -1.93 1.44
C THR A 33 11.15 -1.79 0.61
N GLY A 34 10.52 -0.62 0.65
CA GLY A 34 9.32 -0.33 -0.09
C GLY A 34 9.51 0.74 -1.16
N THR A 35 8.64 0.75 -2.19
CA THR A 35 8.54 1.86 -3.12
C THR A 35 7.19 2.57 -2.98
N PHE A 36 7.16 3.87 -3.35
CA PHE A 36 5.93 4.66 -3.42
C PHE A 36 5.91 5.49 -4.71
N TYR A 37 4.72 5.97 -5.07
CA TYR A 37 4.54 6.91 -6.19
C TYR A 37 4.02 8.26 -5.70
N THR A 38 2.80 8.33 -5.18
CA THR A 38 2.14 9.58 -4.80
C THR A 38 2.07 9.83 -3.29
N HIS A 39 2.14 8.77 -2.49
CA HIS A 39 2.00 8.84 -1.04
C HIS A 39 3.25 8.31 -0.36
N PRO A 40 4.23 9.18 -0.05
CA PRO A 40 5.39 8.79 0.72
C PRO A 40 4.93 8.41 2.13
N ASP A 41 5.30 7.23 2.57
CA ASP A 41 5.21 6.87 3.97
C ASP A 41 6.45 7.41 4.69
N LEU A 42 6.26 8.49 5.43
CA LEU A 42 7.36 9.24 6.05
C LEU A 42 8.08 8.46 7.15
N GLU A 43 7.40 7.51 7.79
CA GLU A 43 8.00 6.71 8.86
C GLU A 43 8.93 5.60 8.33
N GLN A 44 8.77 5.23 7.08
CA GLN A 44 9.36 4.00 6.54
C GLN A 44 10.41 4.25 5.44
N CYS A 45 10.71 5.48 5.11
CA CYS A 45 11.74 5.86 4.13
C CYS A 45 11.62 5.09 2.79
N PHE A 46 10.41 4.99 2.25
CA PHE A 46 10.18 4.32 0.99
C PHE A 46 10.86 5.06 -0.18
N ILE A 47 11.27 4.31 -1.19
CA ILE A 47 11.95 4.82 -2.37
C ILE A 47 10.92 5.30 -3.40
N PRO A 48 11.05 6.52 -3.95
CA PRO A 48 10.16 6.97 -5.02
C PRO A 48 10.36 6.14 -6.30
N LEU A 49 9.26 5.60 -6.84
CA LEU A 49 9.22 4.90 -8.11
C LEU A 49 8.13 5.50 -8.99
N THR A 50 8.56 6.31 -9.98
CA THR A 50 7.69 6.85 -11.02
C THR A 50 7.68 5.90 -12.21
N LEU A 51 6.51 5.37 -12.57
CA LEU A 51 6.37 4.47 -13.71
C LEU A 51 6.67 5.20 -15.02
N GLY A 52 7.41 4.54 -15.93
CA GLY A 52 7.80 5.10 -17.22
C GLY A 52 8.99 6.06 -17.16
N GLN A 53 9.69 6.14 -16.05
CA GLN A 53 11.00 6.80 -15.96
C GLN A 53 12.08 5.79 -16.37
N PRO A 54 12.76 5.99 -17.51
CA PRO A 54 13.78 5.06 -18.00
C PRO A 54 14.92 4.86 -17.00
N GLY A 55 15.36 3.64 -16.81
CA GLY A 55 16.49 3.30 -15.91
C GLY A 55 16.18 3.34 -14.42
N ARG A 56 15.02 3.87 -14.02
CA ARG A 56 14.71 4.05 -12.59
C ARG A 56 14.54 2.74 -11.84
N MET A 57 13.94 1.75 -12.47
CA MET A 57 13.80 0.43 -11.84
C MET A 57 15.15 -0.26 -11.68
N GLU A 58 15.99 -0.20 -12.68
CA GLU A 58 17.34 -0.74 -12.68
C GLU A 58 18.21 -0.13 -11.57
N GLU A 59 18.17 1.21 -11.41
CA GLU A 59 18.86 1.91 -10.32
C GLU A 59 18.42 1.40 -8.94
N ILE A 60 17.12 1.19 -8.74
CA ILE A 60 16.58 0.67 -7.48
C ILE A 60 17.07 -0.77 -7.24
N LEU A 61 17.03 -1.61 -8.27
CA LEU A 61 17.47 -3.00 -8.20
C LEU A 61 18.96 -3.12 -7.87
N GLU A 62 19.81 -2.30 -8.49
CA GLU A 62 21.25 -2.26 -8.23
C GLU A 62 21.56 -1.76 -6.82
N ALA A 63 20.82 -0.76 -6.33
CA ALA A 63 21.03 -0.20 -5.00
C ALA A 63 20.58 -1.14 -3.88
N ILE A 64 19.47 -1.88 -4.07
CA ILE A 64 18.87 -2.74 -3.04
C ILE A 64 19.40 -4.16 -3.13
N CYS A 65 19.69 -4.64 -4.33
CA CYS A 65 20.04 -6.03 -4.63
C CYS A 65 19.06 -7.02 -3.99
N PRO A 66 17.74 -6.94 -4.30
CA PRO A 66 16.73 -7.74 -3.62
C PRO A 66 16.86 -9.23 -3.94
N ASP A 67 16.65 -10.07 -2.92
CA ASP A 67 16.55 -11.53 -3.06
C ASP A 67 15.09 -11.93 -3.41
N VAL A 68 14.12 -11.10 -2.98
CA VAL A 68 12.70 -11.28 -3.28
C VAL A 68 12.07 -9.94 -3.65
N ILE A 69 11.24 -9.93 -4.69
CA ILE A 69 10.41 -8.78 -5.06
C ILE A 69 8.94 -9.17 -4.92
N VAL A 70 8.17 -8.34 -4.19
CA VAL A 70 6.72 -8.46 -4.08
C VAL A 70 6.08 -7.29 -4.80
N SER A 71 5.25 -7.55 -5.83
CA SER A 71 4.62 -6.48 -6.61
C SER A 71 3.16 -6.28 -6.23
N ALA A 72 2.87 -5.11 -5.63
CA ALA A 72 1.54 -4.57 -5.36
C ALA A 72 1.29 -3.25 -6.14
N LEU A 73 1.91 -3.10 -7.31
CA LEU A 73 1.82 -1.91 -8.14
C LEU A 73 0.39 -1.66 -8.66
N ARG A 74 0.06 -0.37 -8.78
CA ARG A 74 -1.13 0.16 -9.48
C ARG A 74 -0.69 1.31 -10.38
N GLY A 75 -1.49 1.60 -11.43
CA GLY A 75 -1.21 2.72 -12.35
C GLY A 75 -1.33 2.31 -13.82
N ASP A 76 -0.60 2.97 -14.71
CA ASP A 76 -0.58 2.72 -16.15
C ASP A 76 -0.10 1.29 -16.46
N PHE A 77 -0.90 0.54 -17.22
CA PHE A 77 -0.66 -0.89 -17.48
C PHE A 77 0.62 -1.14 -18.29
N GLY A 78 0.86 -0.34 -19.33
CA GLY A 78 2.04 -0.49 -20.18
C GLY A 78 3.33 -0.25 -19.38
N LYS A 79 3.36 0.84 -18.60
CA LYS A 79 4.51 1.20 -17.77
C LYS A 79 4.75 0.20 -16.63
N GLN A 80 3.67 -0.37 -16.06
CA GLN A 80 3.81 -1.44 -15.08
C GLN A 80 4.43 -2.70 -15.71
N LEU A 81 4.05 -3.05 -16.94
CA LEU A 81 4.59 -4.21 -17.64
C LEU A 81 6.11 -4.08 -17.84
N GLU A 82 6.59 -2.88 -18.21
CA GLU A 82 8.02 -2.59 -18.35
C GLU A 82 8.77 -2.76 -17.01
N VAL A 83 8.23 -2.20 -15.93
CA VAL A 83 8.81 -2.34 -14.58
C VAL A 83 8.86 -3.81 -14.15
N HIS A 84 7.79 -4.58 -14.40
CA HIS A 84 7.77 -6.01 -14.06
C HIS A 84 8.79 -6.80 -14.89
N ARG A 85 8.97 -6.47 -16.15
CA ARG A 85 9.98 -7.11 -17.02
C ARG A 85 11.40 -6.84 -16.50
N ALA A 86 11.74 -5.57 -16.23
CA ALA A 86 13.05 -5.20 -15.67
C ALA A 86 13.34 -5.91 -14.33
N ALA A 87 12.32 -5.98 -13.46
CA ALA A 87 12.42 -6.70 -12.19
C ALA A 87 12.64 -8.22 -12.38
N ALA A 88 11.90 -8.84 -13.31
CA ALA A 88 12.02 -10.27 -13.61
C ALA A 88 13.39 -10.62 -14.20
N GLU A 89 13.86 -9.85 -15.18
CA GLU A 89 15.18 -10.05 -15.82
C GLU A 89 16.33 -9.88 -14.81
N TYR A 90 16.19 -8.95 -13.86
CA TYR A 90 17.15 -8.84 -12.76
C TYR A 90 17.15 -10.10 -11.89
N LEU A 91 15.96 -10.57 -11.47
CA LEU A 91 15.83 -11.74 -10.59
C LEU A 91 16.28 -13.04 -11.30
N GLU A 92 16.04 -13.18 -12.59
CA GLU A 92 16.54 -14.31 -13.39
C GLU A 92 18.08 -14.38 -13.30
N ARG A 93 18.75 -13.24 -13.51
CA ARG A 93 20.23 -13.18 -13.45
C ARG A 93 20.80 -13.38 -12.04
N SER A 94 20.07 -12.90 -11.01
CA SER A 94 20.52 -12.98 -9.61
C SER A 94 20.12 -14.27 -8.89
N GLY A 95 19.22 -15.08 -9.49
CA GLY A 95 18.64 -16.25 -8.85
C GLY A 95 17.59 -15.91 -7.78
N GLY A 96 17.06 -14.69 -7.79
CA GLY A 96 16.03 -14.22 -6.86
C GLY A 96 14.62 -14.69 -7.25
N ARG A 97 13.62 -14.30 -6.45
CA ARG A 97 12.22 -14.75 -6.59
C ARG A 97 11.26 -13.58 -6.67
N MET A 98 10.14 -13.78 -7.38
CA MET A 98 9.07 -12.77 -7.46
C MET A 98 7.74 -13.32 -6.93
N ILE A 99 7.01 -12.46 -6.22
CA ILE A 99 5.62 -12.67 -5.85
C ILE A 99 4.80 -11.59 -6.54
N PHE A 100 3.92 -11.99 -7.45
CA PHE A 100 3.10 -11.10 -8.26
C PHE A 100 1.65 -11.13 -7.80
N LEU A 101 1.10 -9.98 -7.42
CA LEU A 101 -0.31 -9.86 -7.09
C LEU A 101 -1.13 -9.68 -8.37
N SER A 102 -1.84 -10.71 -8.73
CA SER A 102 -2.77 -10.76 -9.85
C SER A 102 -4.23 -10.57 -9.37
N THR A 103 -5.21 -10.99 -10.13
CA THR A 103 -6.63 -10.69 -9.90
C THR A 103 -7.54 -11.81 -10.40
N ALA A 104 -8.74 -11.94 -9.84
CA ALA A 104 -9.82 -12.76 -10.38
C ALA A 104 -10.31 -12.29 -11.76
N ASN A 105 -10.05 -11.02 -12.14
CA ASN A 105 -10.43 -10.49 -13.46
C ASN A 105 -9.69 -11.17 -14.63
N VAL A 106 -8.72 -12.05 -14.37
CA VAL A 106 -8.15 -12.90 -15.43
C VAL A 106 -9.18 -13.92 -15.97
N PHE A 107 -10.36 -14.02 -15.32
CA PHE A 107 -11.46 -14.90 -15.69
C PHE A 107 -12.75 -14.15 -16.06
N ASP A 108 -12.73 -12.83 -16.26
CA ASP A 108 -13.94 -12.02 -16.40
C ASP A 108 -14.72 -12.22 -17.73
N ASN A 109 -14.23 -13.08 -18.62
CA ASN A 109 -15.00 -13.60 -19.77
C ASN A 109 -15.77 -14.89 -19.45
N SER A 110 -15.56 -15.50 -18.26
CA SER A 110 -16.21 -16.74 -17.85
C SER A 110 -16.72 -16.57 -16.42
N THR A 111 -17.91 -16.00 -16.28
CA THR A 111 -18.47 -15.61 -14.98
C THR A 111 -19.65 -16.50 -14.54
N ASP A 112 -19.76 -17.72 -15.10
CA ASP A 112 -20.82 -18.67 -14.75
C ASP A 112 -20.51 -19.48 -13.49
N THR A 113 -19.23 -19.60 -13.14
CA THR A 113 -18.75 -20.41 -12.01
C THR A 113 -17.53 -19.80 -11.37
N ALA A 114 -17.19 -20.26 -10.15
CA ALA A 114 -15.92 -19.95 -9.52
C ALA A 114 -14.78 -20.70 -10.21
N HIS A 115 -13.60 -20.09 -10.27
CA HIS A 115 -12.40 -20.63 -10.90
C HIS A 115 -11.39 -21.17 -9.91
N VAL A 116 -10.65 -22.20 -10.32
CA VAL A 116 -9.52 -22.79 -9.61
C VAL A 116 -8.20 -22.48 -10.32
N GLU A 117 -7.07 -22.78 -9.66
CA GLU A 117 -5.74 -22.40 -10.18
C GLU A 117 -5.42 -22.99 -11.55
N SER A 118 -5.92 -24.20 -11.86
CA SER A 118 -5.70 -24.89 -13.13
C SER A 118 -6.56 -24.41 -14.30
N ASP A 119 -7.59 -23.58 -14.03
CA ASP A 119 -8.46 -23.07 -15.09
C ASP A 119 -7.71 -22.14 -16.04
N PRO A 120 -8.02 -22.20 -17.36
CA PRO A 120 -7.45 -21.30 -18.34
C PRO A 120 -7.96 -19.88 -18.12
N THR A 121 -7.04 -18.92 -18.19
CA THR A 121 -7.38 -17.49 -18.08
C THR A 121 -7.96 -16.96 -19.38
N ASP A 122 -9.09 -16.22 -19.29
CA ASP A 122 -9.69 -15.48 -20.39
C ASP A 122 -10.37 -14.21 -19.84
N SER A 123 -10.06 -13.06 -20.43
CA SER A 123 -10.57 -11.78 -19.97
C SER A 123 -10.99 -10.87 -21.11
N GLY A 124 -12.15 -10.23 -20.95
CA GLY A 124 -12.65 -9.19 -21.82
C GLY A 124 -12.12 -7.80 -21.47
N SER A 125 -11.82 -7.56 -20.21
CA SER A 125 -11.37 -6.25 -19.73
C SER A 125 -9.90 -5.95 -20.02
N GLU A 126 -9.57 -4.68 -20.23
CA GLU A 126 -8.18 -4.25 -20.41
C GLU A 126 -7.31 -4.55 -19.16
N TYR A 127 -7.91 -4.49 -17.99
CA TYR A 127 -7.21 -4.82 -16.74
C TYR A 127 -6.88 -6.31 -16.64
N GLY A 128 -7.83 -7.18 -16.92
CA GLY A 128 -7.59 -8.62 -16.89
C GLY A 128 -6.61 -9.06 -17.99
N LYS A 129 -6.73 -8.55 -19.23
CA LYS A 129 -5.77 -8.78 -20.31
C LYS A 129 -4.34 -8.38 -19.92
N TYR A 130 -4.20 -7.19 -19.30
CA TYR A 130 -2.92 -6.74 -18.79
C TYR A 130 -2.35 -7.71 -17.75
N LYS A 131 -3.16 -8.16 -16.78
CA LYS A 131 -2.72 -9.11 -15.75
C LYS A 131 -2.33 -10.46 -16.35
N ILE A 132 -3.08 -10.99 -17.32
CA ILE A 132 -2.73 -12.19 -18.07
C ILE A 132 -1.38 -12.02 -18.79
N ALA A 133 -1.17 -10.88 -19.43
CA ALA A 133 0.10 -10.59 -20.10
C ALA A 133 1.28 -10.54 -19.12
N CYS A 134 1.09 -9.98 -17.92
CA CYS A 134 2.09 -10.02 -16.86
C CYS A 134 2.35 -11.46 -16.37
N GLU A 135 1.31 -12.22 -16.06
CA GLU A 135 1.44 -13.62 -15.60
C GLU A 135 2.25 -14.45 -16.60
N LYS A 136 1.92 -14.32 -17.88
CA LYS A 136 2.62 -15.03 -18.97
C LYS A 136 4.09 -14.63 -19.06
N MET A 137 4.37 -13.34 -19.16
CA MET A 137 5.72 -12.80 -19.29
C MET A 137 6.59 -13.18 -18.09
N LEU A 138 6.05 -13.06 -16.86
CA LEU A 138 6.77 -13.40 -15.64
C LEU A 138 7.05 -14.90 -15.54
N SER A 139 6.09 -15.74 -15.95
CA SER A 139 6.26 -17.20 -15.96
C SER A 139 7.31 -17.65 -16.97
N GLU A 140 7.38 -17.00 -18.14
CA GLU A 140 8.40 -17.29 -19.17
C GLU A 140 9.82 -16.94 -18.69
N ILE A 141 9.98 -15.86 -17.90
CA ILE A 141 11.29 -15.40 -17.43
C ILE A 141 11.73 -16.14 -16.16
N LEU A 142 10.85 -16.27 -15.17
CA LEU A 142 11.22 -16.70 -13.82
C LEU A 142 10.95 -18.18 -13.53
N GLY A 143 10.06 -18.83 -14.30
CA GLY A 143 9.72 -20.25 -14.08
C GLY A 143 9.32 -20.53 -12.63
N GLU A 144 10.06 -21.42 -11.97
CA GLU A 144 9.82 -21.83 -10.59
C GLU A 144 10.20 -20.77 -9.52
N ASN A 145 10.80 -19.67 -9.92
CA ASN A 145 11.08 -18.55 -9.03
C ASN A 145 9.93 -17.53 -8.96
N LEU A 146 8.74 -17.90 -9.48
CA LEU A 146 7.55 -17.05 -9.49
C LEU A 146 6.44 -17.64 -8.64
N ALA A 147 5.82 -16.80 -7.81
CA ALA A 147 4.51 -17.05 -7.20
C ALA A 147 3.51 -16.00 -7.68
N ILE A 148 2.36 -16.42 -8.17
CA ILE A 148 1.26 -15.57 -8.64
C ILE A 148 0.10 -15.71 -7.67
N LEU A 149 -0.35 -14.60 -7.07
CA LEU A 149 -1.53 -14.58 -6.22
C LEU A 149 -2.69 -13.94 -6.97
N ARG A 150 -3.68 -14.73 -7.37
CA ARG A 150 -4.93 -14.22 -7.95
C ARG A 150 -5.90 -13.86 -6.83
N LEU A 151 -6.30 -12.61 -6.80
CA LEU A 151 -7.06 -12.01 -5.71
C LEU A 151 -8.49 -11.69 -6.17
N PRO A 152 -9.52 -12.03 -5.38
CA PRO A 152 -10.89 -11.59 -5.59
C PRO A 152 -11.07 -10.14 -5.13
N PHE A 153 -12.25 -9.77 -4.62
CA PHE A 153 -12.45 -8.47 -3.98
C PHE A 153 -11.60 -8.34 -2.71
N VAL A 154 -10.67 -7.37 -2.72
CA VAL A 154 -9.79 -7.13 -1.57
C VAL A 154 -10.36 -6.03 -0.68
N TRP A 155 -10.36 -6.30 0.62
CA TRP A 155 -10.82 -5.42 1.69
C TRP A 155 -9.69 -5.13 2.68
N GLY A 156 -9.65 -3.93 3.18
CA GLY A 156 -8.79 -3.51 4.29
C GLY A 156 -9.58 -2.56 5.17
N LYS A 157 -9.26 -2.45 6.45
CA LYS A 157 -10.05 -1.66 7.43
C LYS A 157 -10.36 -0.24 6.97
N ASN A 158 -9.38 0.45 6.39
CA ASN A 158 -9.53 1.81 5.86
C ASN A 158 -9.44 1.83 4.32
N SER A 159 -9.83 0.74 3.65
CA SER A 159 -9.81 0.69 2.19
C SER A 159 -10.88 1.59 1.59
N PRO A 160 -10.68 2.08 0.35
CA PRO A 160 -11.69 2.87 -0.34
C PRO A 160 -13.06 2.19 -0.40
N ARG A 161 -13.09 0.85 -0.50
CA ARG A 161 -14.35 0.07 -0.49
C ARG A 161 -15.07 0.13 0.86
N VAL A 162 -14.34 -0.04 1.97
CA VAL A 162 -14.93 0.07 3.32
C VAL A 162 -15.42 1.49 3.58
N LEU A 163 -14.65 2.50 3.17
CA LEU A 163 -15.05 3.90 3.27
C LEU A 163 -16.31 4.19 2.45
N GLN A 164 -16.42 3.66 1.23
CA GLN A 164 -17.61 3.79 0.38
C GLN A 164 -18.85 3.18 1.04
N VAL A 165 -18.74 1.98 1.62
CA VAL A 165 -19.84 1.34 2.37
C VAL A 165 -20.24 2.19 3.57
N ARG A 166 -19.27 2.69 4.35
CA ARG A 166 -19.52 3.56 5.51
C ARG A 166 -20.21 4.86 5.12
N GLU A 167 -19.77 5.50 4.03
CA GLU A 167 -20.41 6.71 3.51
C GLU A 167 -21.85 6.42 3.02
N GLY A 168 -22.08 5.31 2.34
CA GLY A 168 -23.41 4.87 1.93
C GLY A 168 -24.34 4.68 3.13
N CYS A 169 -23.83 4.07 4.21
CA CYS A 169 -24.58 3.95 5.48
C CYS A 169 -24.91 5.32 6.09
N GLN A 170 -23.99 6.28 6.04
CA GLN A 170 -24.21 7.65 6.53
C GLN A 170 -25.23 8.40 5.68
N LYS A 171 -25.18 8.24 4.37
CA LYS A 171 -26.13 8.84 3.41
C LYS A 171 -27.50 8.14 3.42
N GLY A 172 -27.58 6.94 4.00
CA GLY A 172 -28.78 6.11 4.06
C GLY A 172 -29.10 5.33 2.79
N CYS A 173 -28.19 5.30 1.80
CA CYS A 173 -28.36 4.64 0.51
C CYS A 173 -27.01 4.11 0.01
N LEU A 174 -27.01 2.87 -0.50
CA LEU A 174 -25.80 2.20 -0.99
C LEU A 174 -26.12 1.33 -2.20
N GLU A 175 -25.34 1.50 -3.28
CA GLU A 175 -25.42 0.64 -4.46
C GLU A 175 -24.82 -0.74 -4.17
N VAL A 176 -25.53 -1.80 -4.59
CA VAL A 176 -25.09 -3.19 -4.44
C VAL A 176 -25.42 -4.00 -5.69
N TYR A 177 -24.58 -4.96 -6.01
CA TYR A 177 -24.70 -5.81 -7.21
C TYR A 177 -25.51 -7.07 -6.89
N GLU A 178 -26.79 -7.07 -7.25
CA GLU A 178 -27.70 -8.20 -7.01
C GLU A 178 -27.41 -9.35 -7.99
N GLY A 179 -27.26 -10.56 -7.48
CA GLY A 179 -26.91 -11.74 -8.27
C GLY A 179 -25.40 -11.98 -8.40
N LEU A 180 -24.56 -10.99 -8.06
CA LEU A 180 -23.12 -11.19 -8.03
C LEU A 180 -22.73 -12.09 -6.86
N LYS A 181 -22.11 -13.22 -7.17
CA LYS A 181 -21.49 -14.12 -6.19
C LYS A 181 -19.98 -13.96 -6.23
N SER A 182 -19.37 -13.81 -5.07
CA SER A 182 -17.93 -13.65 -4.94
C SER A 182 -17.39 -14.24 -3.66
N ASN A 183 -16.11 -14.49 -3.64
CA ASN A 183 -15.36 -14.62 -2.41
C ASN A 183 -14.52 -13.34 -2.19
N HIS A 184 -13.90 -13.23 -1.04
CA HIS A 184 -13.27 -11.98 -0.61
C HIS A 184 -11.92 -12.26 0.04
N ALA A 185 -10.98 -11.34 -0.09
CA ALA A 185 -9.70 -11.38 0.62
C ALA A 185 -9.50 -10.15 1.50
N SER A 186 -8.68 -10.25 2.54
CA SER A 186 -8.17 -9.08 3.24
C SER A 186 -6.73 -8.79 2.88
N ASP A 187 -6.32 -7.54 3.03
CA ASP A 187 -4.92 -7.12 2.94
C ASP A 187 -4.04 -7.89 3.92
N MET A 188 -4.54 -8.18 5.14
CA MET A 188 -3.85 -8.98 6.13
C MET A 188 -3.70 -10.46 5.69
N GLN A 189 -4.77 -11.07 5.16
CA GLN A 189 -4.70 -12.44 4.62
C GLN A 189 -3.66 -12.54 3.50
N ILE A 190 -3.64 -11.57 2.59
CA ILE A 190 -2.65 -11.51 1.51
C ILE A 190 -1.23 -11.42 2.08
N ALA A 191 -1.02 -10.60 3.11
CA ALA A 191 0.28 -10.48 3.75
C ALA A 191 0.71 -11.77 4.47
N GLU A 192 -0.22 -12.52 5.07
CA GLU A 192 0.04 -13.85 5.65
C GLU A 192 0.45 -14.88 4.58
N TYR A 193 -0.20 -14.86 3.40
CA TYR A 193 0.18 -15.72 2.28
C TYR A 193 1.57 -15.39 1.75
N VAL A 194 1.86 -14.11 1.55
CA VAL A 194 3.17 -13.66 1.05
C VAL A 194 4.29 -14.03 2.03
N GLU A 195 4.11 -13.84 3.34
CA GLU A 195 5.06 -14.26 4.35
C GLU A 195 5.34 -15.76 4.27
N TRP A 196 4.30 -16.60 4.22
CA TRP A 196 4.41 -18.03 4.12
C TRP A 196 5.10 -18.49 2.82
N ILE A 197 4.80 -17.84 1.68
CA ILE A 197 5.44 -18.11 0.39
C ILE A 197 6.94 -17.83 0.47
N ILE A 198 7.34 -16.71 1.09
CA ILE A 198 8.75 -16.34 1.26
C ILE A 198 9.48 -17.32 2.20
N GLU A 199 8.86 -17.66 3.33
CA GLU A 199 9.42 -18.59 4.31
C GLU A 199 9.61 -20.02 3.77
N ARG A 200 8.67 -20.48 2.93
CA ARG A 200 8.63 -21.83 2.40
C ARG A 200 9.10 -21.94 0.95
N GLU A 201 9.54 -20.83 0.38
CA GLU A 201 10.02 -20.72 -1.00
C GLU A 201 9.04 -21.33 -2.02
N LYS A 202 7.74 -21.12 -1.78
CA LYS A 202 6.66 -21.64 -2.61
C LYS A 202 6.61 -20.95 -3.97
N SER A 203 6.16 -21.68 -4.99
CA SER A 203 5.99 -21.19 -6.36
C SER A 203 4.68 -21.65 -6.99
N GLY A 204 4.39 -21.10 -8.17
CA GLY A 204 3.18 -21.40 -8.92
C GLY A 204 2.04 -20.42 -8.62
N ILE A 205 0.82 -20.81 -8.97
CA ILE A 205 -0.38 -19.99 -8.86
C ILE A 205 -1.08 -20.28 -7.53
N PHE A 206 -1.59 -19.24 -6.88
CA PHE A 206 -2.35 -19.29 -5.63
C PHE A 206 -3.61 -18.48 -5.78
N HIS A 207 -4.75 -19.05 -5.49
CA HIS A 207 -6.01 -18.33 -5.32
C HIS A 207 -6.17 -17.95 -3.84
N VAL A 208 -6.25 -16.65 -3.54
CA VAL A 208 -6.25 -16.14 -2.16
C VAL A 208 -7.57 -15.43 -1.88
N GLY A 209 -8.39 -16.02 -1.03
CA GLY A 209 -9.68 -15.46 -0.63
C GLY A 209 -10.33 -16.29 0.49
N THR A 210 -11.57 -15.92 0.83
CA THR A 210 -12.39 -16.74 1.72
C THR A 210 -12.77 -18.05 1.04
N SER A 211 -12.92 -19.11 1.84
CA SER A 211 -13.26 -20.46 1.34
C SER A 211 -14.69 -20.58 0.84
N GLU A 212 -15.56 -19.62 1.20
CA GLU A 212 -16.97 -19.63 0.83
C GLU A 212 -17.27 -18.57 -0.22
N LEU A 213 -18.22 -18.89 -1.10
CA LEU A 213 -18.90 -17.94 -1.97
C LEU A 213 -20.06 -17.29 -1.20
N MET A 214 -20.27 -16.00 -1.44
CA MET A 214 -21.38 -15.27 -0.87
C MET A 214 -21.96 -14.30 -1.90
N ASP A 215 -23.30 -14.07 -1.85
CA ASP A 215 -23.92 -12.99 -2.60
C ASP A 215 -23.39 -11.64 -2.09
N TYR A 216 -23.00 -10.77 -3.01
CA TYR A 216 -22.40 -9.47 -2.67
C TYR A 216 -23.28 -8.62 -1.74
N PRO A 217 -24.62 -8.47 -1.97
CA PRO A 217 -25.50 -7.76 -1.04
C PRO A 217 -25.53 -8.40 0.37
N GLN A 218 -25.46 -9.73 0.45
CA GLN A 218 -25.43 -10.43 1.74
C GLN A 218 -24.11 -10.15 2.50
N PHE A 219 -22.99 -10.14 1.81
CA PHE A 219 -21.70 -9.77 2.39
C PHE A 219 -21.71 -8.34 2.94
N ILE A 220 -22.20 -7.38 2.15
CA ILE A 220 -22.32 -5.98 2.57
C ILE A 220 -23.24 -5.83 3.78
N ARG A 221 -24.40 -6.50 3.80
CA ARG A 221 -25.30 -6.47 4.95
C ARG A 221 -24.64 -6.96 6.22
N LYS A 222 -23.97 -8.11 6.17
CA LYS A 222 -23.23 -8.65 7.33
C LYS A 222 -22.13 -7.72 7.80
N MET A 223 -21.41 -7.07 6.88
CA MET A 223 -20.39 -6.08 7.22
C MET A 223 -20.99 -4.89 7.97
N VAL A 224 -22.08 -4.32 7.45
CA VAL A 224 -22.80 -3.18 8.07
C VAL A 224 -23.29 -3.54 9.47
N GLU A 225 -23.93 -4.71 9.62
CA GLU A 225 -24.45 -5.21 10.90
C GLU A 225 -23.33 -5.37 11.93
N ARG A 226 -22.24 -6.02 11.52
CA ARG A 226 -21.10 -6.30 12.41
C ARG A 226 -20.32 -5.03 12.81
N SER A 227 -20.28 -4.04 11.94
CA SER A 227 -19.66 -2.74 12.19
C SER A 227 -20.52 -1.82 13.04
N GLY A 228 -21.75 -2.21 13.37
CA GLY A 228 -22.72 -1.40 14.12
C GLY A 228 -23.18 -0.15 13.34
N TRP A 229 -23.01 -0.12 12.02
CA TRP A 229 -23.46 0.99 11.19
C TRP A 229 -24.96 0.91 10.92
N LYS A 230 -25.57 2.08 10.66
CA LYS A 230 -27.00 2.11 10.29
C LYS A 230 -27.17 1.44 8.92
N GLN A 231 -28.13 0.49 8.83
CA GLN A 231 -28.46 -0.19 7.57
C GLN A 231 -28.97 0.82 6.53
N PRO A 232 -28.32 0.94 5.35
CA PRO A 232 -28.79 1.80 4.26
C PRO A 232 -29.88 1.10 3.46
N GLU A 233 -30.62 1.88 2.67
CA GLU A 233 -31.42 1.35 1.58
C GLU A 233 -30.50 0.88 0.45
N PHE A 234 -30.67 -0.37 -0.03
CA PHE A 234 -29.87 -0.90 -1.13
C PHE A 234 -30.46 -0.51 -2.48
N GLN A 235 -29.69 0.25 -3.25
CA GLN A 235 -29.91 0.44 -4.68
C GLN A 235 -29.30 -0.74 -5.43
N ARG A 236 -30.14 -1.57 -6.05
CA ARG A 236 -29.72 -2.86 -6.61
C ARG A 236 -29.48 -2.73 -8.10
N GLU A 237 -28.25 -3.05 -8.53
CA GLU A 237 -27.89 -3.27 -9.93
C GLU A 237 -27.82 -4.77 -10.17
N TYR A 238 -28.58 -5.26 -11.17
CA TYR A 238 -28.63 -6.70 -11.46
C TYR A 238 -27.40 -7.14 -12.25
N THR A 239 -26.55 -7.95 -11.62
CA THR A 239 -25.27 -8.46 -12.14
C THR A 239 -25.16 -9.96 -11.83
N PRO A 240 -25.78 -10.84 -12.62
CA PRO A 240 -25.84 -12.28 -12.33
C PRO A 240 -24.54 -12.97 -12.73
N GLU A 241 -23.45 -12.69 -12.00
CA GLU A 241 -22.10 -13.17 -12.28
C GLU A 241 -21.49 -13.87 -11.07
N VAL A 242 -20.58 -14.80 -11.34
CA VAL A 242 -19.71 -15.39 -10.33
C VAL A 242 -18.28 -14.88 -10.58
N LEU A 243 -17.82 -13.94 -9.75
CA LEU A 243 -16.46 -13.44 -9.81
C LEU A 243 -15.71 -13.91 -8.56
N ALA A 244 -15.20 -15.13 -8.63
CA ALA A 244 -14.58 -15.80 -7.49
C ALA A 244 -13.44 -16.70 -7.90
N VAL A 245 -12.44 -16.79 -7.03
CA VAL A 245 -11.29 -17.71 -7.15
C VAL A 245 -11.20 -18.56 -5.90
N LEU A 246 -11.39 -19.86 -6.07
CA LEU A 246 -11.26 -20.86 -5.00
C LEU A 246 -9.96 -21.63 -5.20
N THR A 247 -9.38 -22.13 -4.13
CA THR A 247 -8.14 -22.92 -4.23
C THR A 247 -8.43 -24.40 -4.32
N GLU A 248 -7.74 -25.11 -5.22
CA GLU A 248 -7.65 -26.56 -5.28
C GLU A 248 -6.33 -27.09 -4.69
N ARG A 249 -5.49 -26.19 -4.15
CA ARG A 249 -4.20 -26.56 -3.58
C ARG A 249 -4.36 -27.18 -2.20
N GLU A 250 -3.76 -28.36 -2.02
CA GLU A 250 -3.76 -29.09 -0.75
C GLU A 250 -2.62 -28.67 0.20
N ASP A 251 -1.62 -27.93 -0.32
CA ASP A 251 -0.43 -27.52 0.45
C ASP A 251 -0.62 -26.21 1.22
N ILE A 252 -1.81 -25.60 1.16
CA ILE A 252 -2.15 -24.36 1.89
C ILE A 252 -2.40 -24.69 3.37
N PRO A 253 -1.66 -24.10 4.31
CA PRO A 253 -1.93 -24.28 5.73
C PRO A 253 -3.32 -23.76 6.14
N GLU A 254 -4.02 -24.49 7.01
CA GLU A 254 -5.37 -24.13 7.47
C GLU A 254 -5.46 -22.69 8.02
N ARG A 255 -4.39 -22.21 8.69
CA ARG A 255 -4.33 -20.84 9.21
C ARG A 255 -4.49 -19.76 8.14
N LEU A 256 -4.19 -20.06 6.87
CA LEU A 256 -4.32 -19.15 5.72
C LEU A 256 -5.69 -19.25 5.06
N SER A 257 -6.46 -20.31 5.31
CA SER A 257 -7.83 -20.45 4.84
C SER A 257 -8.77 -19.61 5.70
N TRP A 258 -9.06 -18.41 5.23
CA TRP A 258 -9.97 -17.52 5.95
C TRP A 258 -11.42 -17.84 5.58
N THR A 259 -12.30 -17.80 6.59
CA THR A 259 -13.74 -17.78 6.40
C THR A 259 -14.25 -16.35 6.24
N THR A 260 -15.44 -16.19 5.67
CA THR A 260 -16.11 -14.88 5.61
C THR A 260 -16.30 -14.28 7.00
N GLU A 261 -16.60 -15.09 8.01
CA GLU A 261 -16.75 -14.62 9.39
C GLU A 261 -15.42 -14.09 9.97
N ARG A 262 -14.29 -14.73 9.68
CA ARG A 262 -12.97 -14.23 10.09
C ARG A 262 -12.64 -12.90 9.40
N LEU A 263 -12.95 -12.78 8.11
CA LEU A 263 -12.76 -11.53 7.36
C LEU A 263 -13.61 -10.40 7.95
N LEU A 264 -14.89 -10.64 8.18
CA LEU A 264 -15.79 -9.66 8.76
C LEU A 264 -15.38 -9.26 10.19
N ALA A 265 -14.89 -10.22 10.99
CA ALA A 265 -14.32 -9.93 12.31
C ALA A 265 -13.11 -9.00 12.21
N TYR A 266 -12.20 -9.27 11.27
CA TYR A 266 -11.06 -8.42 11.02
C TYR A 266 -11.47 -7.00 10.63
N LEU A 267 -12.43 -6.84 9.72
CA LEU A 267 -12.88 -5.53 9.23
C LEU A 267 -13.62 -4.70 10.29
N SER A 268 -14.29 -5.35 11.26
CA SER A 268 -15.08 -4.69 12.31
C SER A 268 -14.33 -4.52 13.64
N ASP A 269 -13.11 -5.04 13.78
CA ASP A 269 -12.33 -4.94 15.03
C ASP A 269 -11.67 -3.58 15.16
N SER A 270 -12.29 -2.68 15.94
CA SER A 270 -11.80 -1.34 16.22
C SER A 270 -10.55 -1.30 17.12
N ARG A 271 -10.23 -2.40 17.83
CA ARG A 271 -9.09 -2.44 18.77
C ARG A 271 -7.73 -2.47 18.08
N LEU A 272 -7.69 -2.86 16.80
CA LEU A 272 -6.47 -2.84 16.00
C LEU A 272 -6.25 -1.48 15.30
N ASP A 273 -7.22 -0.57 15.35
CA ASP A 273 -7.07 0.80 14.84
C ASP A 273 -6.14 1.63 15.74
N ASP A 274 -6.02 1.25 17.03
CA ASP A 274 -5.12 1.90 18.00
C ASP A 274 -3.64 1.49 17.83
N GLU A 275 -3.35 0.39 17.12
CA GLU A 275 -1.95 -0.03 16.84
C GLU A 275 -1.44 0.38 15.45
N GLY A 276 -2.27 0.95 14.59
CA GLY A 276 -1.94 1.32 13.21
C GLY A 276 -2.77 2.45 12.61
N GLY A 277 -3.64 3.10 13.40
CA GLY A 277 -4.47 4.21 12.93
C GLY A 277 -3.67 5.51 12.85
N GLU A 278 -3.94 6.30 11.83
CA GLU A 278 -3.36 7.64 11.64
C GLU A 278 -3.49 8.55 12.88
N GLN A 279 -4.46 8.31 13.78
CA GLN A 279 -4.57 9.03 15.05
C GLN A 279 -3.44 8.68 16.03
N SER A 280 -2.95 7.43 16.06
CA SER A 280 -1.82 7.06 16.94
C SER A 280 -0.51 7.61 16.42
N VAL A 281 -0.35 7.74 15.11
CA VAL A 281 0.81 8.36 14.47
C VAL A 281 0.80 9.86 14.72
N VAL A 282 -0.33 10.53 14.55
CA VAL A 282 -0.47 11.96 14.86
C VAL A 282 -0.30 12.22 16.36
N THR A 283 -0.82 11.34 17.23
CA THR A 283 -0.68 11.51 18.69
C THR A 283 0.70 11.12 19.20
N LYS A 284 1.31 10.04 18.67
CA LYS A 284 2.71 9.68 18.99
C LYS A 284 3.69 10.71 18.41
N ASN A 285 3.46 11.21 17.21
CA ASN A 285 4.27 12.29 16.65
C ASN A 285 4.04 13.61 17.41
N ALA A 286 2.83 13.91 17.88
CA ALA A 286 2.56 15.05 18.73
C ALA A 286 3.18 14.88 20.14
N GLU A 287 3.22 13.68 20.69
CA GLU A 287 3.94 13.38 21.94
C GLU A 287 5.45 13.31 21.74
N LEU A 288 5.95 12.73 20.64
CA LEU A 288 7.35 12.80 20.28
C LEU A 288 7.77 14.25 20.02
N CYS A 289 6.94 15.05 19.35
CA CYS A 289 7.12 16.48 19.20
C CYS A 289 7.15 17.19 20.56
N LYS A 290 6.24 16.87 21.49
CA LYS A 290 6.26 17.42 22.85
C LYS A 290 7.50 17.01 23.65
N THR A 291 8.04 15.84 23.40
CA THR A 291 9.23 15.31 24.11
C THR A 291 10.54 15.78 23.47
N VAL A 292 10.55 16.08 22.19
CA VAL A 292 11.73 16.55 21.42
C VAL A 292 11.83 18.07 21.42
N ILE A 293 10.77 18.81 21.78
CA ILE A 293 10.74 20.27 21.76
C ILE A 293 11.29 20.85 23.09
N GLY A 294 12.60 20.68 23.31
CA GLY A 294 13.36 21.63 24.11
C GLY A 294 14.01 22.72 23.25
N THR A 295 14.61 22.36 22.15
CA THR A 295 15.25 23.30 21.22
C THR A 295 15.35 22.65 19.84
N VAL A 296 14.60 23.13 18.87
CA VAL A 296 14.68 22.60 17.47
C VAL A 296 15.51 23.55 16.63
N LYS A 297 16.60 23.05 16.10
CA LYS A 297 17.35 23.67 15.01
C LYS A 297 16.82 23.08 13.70
N ILE A 298 16.26 23.83 12.80
CA ILE A 298 16.02 23.37 11.43
C ILE A 298 17.37 23.35 10.73
N SER A 299 18.06 22.22 10.77
CA SER A 299 19.44 22.14 10.29
C SER A 299 19.56 21.92 8.78
N ARG A 300 18.52 21.43 8.09
CA ARG A 300 18.49 21.32 6.61
C ARG A 300 17.08 21.09 6.08
N TYR A 301 16.66 21.89 5.12
CA TYR A 301 15.69 21.51 4.11
C TYR A 301 16.46 20.75 3.02
N LEU A 302 16.15 19.47 2.81
CA LEU A 302 16.61 18.76 1.63
C LEU A 302 15.46 18.83 0.63
N PRO A 303 15.53 19.70 -0.39
CA PRO A 303 14.55 19.68 -1.45
C PRO A 303 14.57 18.32 -2.13
N TYR A 304 13.42 17.87 -2.61
CA TYR A 304 13.41 16.75 -3.55
C TYR A 304 14.36 17.11 -4.71
N PRO A 305 15.09 16.12 -5.26
CA PRO A 305 16.07 16.39 -6.34
C PRO A 305 15.51 17.10 -7.58
N CYS A 306 14.18 17.17 -7.70
CA CYS A 306 13.46 17.81 -8.81
C CYS A 306 12.73 19.10 -8.41
N ASP A 307 12.81 19.55 -7.14
CA ASP A 307 12.18 20.81 -6.75
C ASP A 307 13.06 22.00 -7.11
N PRO A 308 12.51 23.09 -7.68
CA PRO A 308 13.20 24.37 -7.76
C PRO A 308 13.46 24.90 -6.34
N GLU A 309 14.41 25.82 -6.23
CA GLU A 309 14.74 26.47 -4.95
C GLU A 309 13.48 26.98 -4.23
N PRO A 310 13.35 26.73 -2.91
CA PRO A 310 12.18 27.12 -2.16
C PRO A 310 12.11 28.65 -2.01
N GLU A 311 10.92 29.21 -2.21
CA GLU A 311 10.64 30.58 -1.80
C GLU A 311 10.41 30.64 -0.30
N ILE A 312 11.23 31.42 0.41
CA ILE A 312 11.13 31.64 1.85
C ILE A 312 10.53 33.04 2.09
N ALA A 313 9.39 33.11 2.76
CA ALA A 313 8.76 34.35 3.16
C ALA A 313 9.00 34.61 4.65
N GLU A 314 9.64 35.72 4.94
CA GLU A 314 9.96 36.24 6.28
C GLU A 314 8.99 37.35 6.69
N GLU A 315 8.55 37.35 7.93
CA GLU A 315 7.73 38.40 8.52
C GLU A 315 8.10 38.57 10.01
N ASN A 316 8.45 39.80 10.39
CA ASN A 316 8.82 40.18 11.77
C ASN A 316 9.96 39.34 12.37
N GLY A 317 11.01 39.01 11.60
CA GLY A 317 12.14 38.22 12.05
C GLY A 317 11.77 36.71 12.27
N GLN A 318 10.75 36.24 11.60
CA GLN A 318 10.35 34.85 11.65
C GLN A 318 10.06 34.29 10.25
N ILE A 319 10.48 33.05 9.98
CA ILE A 319 10.08 32.39 8.75
C ILE A 319 8.60 32.02 8.89
N ARG A 320 7.76 32.56 8.00
CA ARG A 320 6.32 32.30 7.99
C ARG A 320 5.90 31.32 6.93
N ARG A 321 6.66 31.20 5.88
CA ARG A 321 6.30 30.34 4.75
C ARG A 321 7.53 29.90 3.99
N ILE A 322 7.57 28.62 3.67
CA ILE A 322 8.47 28.06 2.68
C ILE A 322 7.58 27.50 1.56
N VAL A 323 7.85 27.88 0.33
CA VAL A 323 7.10 27.44 -0.85
C VAL A 323 8.06 26.72 -1.77
N THR A 324 7.75 25.49 -2.11
CA THR A 324 8.44 24.73 -3.15
C THR A 324 7.49 24.45 -4.31
N ALA A 325 7.97 23.97 -5.43
CA ALA A 325 7.12 23.61 -6.56
C ALA A 325 6.07 22.54 -6.20
N SER A 326 6.41 21.66 -5.29
CA SER A 326 5.55 20.53 -4.87
C SER A 326 4.80 20.78 -3.55
N HIS A 327 5.27 21.73 -2.72
CA HIS A 327 4.75 21.86 -1.35
C HIS A 327 4.72 23.32 -0.88
N ARG A 328 3.69 23.66 -0.09
CA ARG A 328 3.60 24.93 0.64
C ARG A 328 3.58 24.68 2.14
N PHE A 329 4.49 25.34 2.85
CA PHE A 329 4.63 25.22 4.31
C PHE A 329 4.22 26.53 4.96
N ARG A 330 3.53 26.44 6.08
CA ARG A 330 3.27 27.60 6.93
C ARG A 330 3.90 27.32 8.30
N LEU A 331 4.87 28.16 8.66
CA LEU A 331 5.55 28.07 9.94
C LEU A 331 4.97 29.13 10.88
N TYR A 332 4.73 28.74 12.11
CA TYR A 332 4.24 29.65 13.16
C TYR A 332 5.31 29.80 14.25
N ASN A 333 5.63 31.06 14.59
CA ASN A 333 6.51 31.41 15.72
C ASN A 333 7.94 30.83 15.67
N VAL A 334 8.54 30.82 14.47
CA VAL A 334 9.93 30.40 14.32
C VAL A 334 10.81 31.67 14.26
N PRO A 335 11.59 32.00 15.31
CA PRO A 335 12.51 33.13 15.28
C PRO A 335 13.70 32.85 14.35
N ILE A 336 14.15 33.88 13.65
CA ILE A 336 15.35 33.85 12.82
C ILE A 336 16.50 34.41 13.64
N ALA A 337 17.59 33.69 13.75
CA ALA A 337 18.73 34.09 14.57
C ALA A 337 19.68 35.07 13.87
N SER A 338 19.59 35.23 12.55
CA SER A 338 20.41 36.19 11.76
C SER A 338 19.61 36.85 10.65
N SER A 339 20.09 38.04 10.19
CA SER A 339 19.50 38.75 9.05
C SER A 339 19.76 38.09 7.69
N GLU A 340 20.62 37.12 7.63
CA GLU A 340 20.83 36.28 6.47
C GLU A 340 19.98 35.03 6.68
N VAL A 341 18.95 34.84 5.84
CA VAL A 341 18.28 33.53 5.76
C VAL A 341 19.35 32.57 5.23
N PRO A 342 19.96 31.78 6.08
CA PRO A 342 20.96 30.84 5.59
C PRO A 342 20.26 29.90 4.64
N GLU A 343 20.92 29.51 3.60
CA GLU A 343 20.46 28.47 2.66
C GLU A 343 19.90 27.23 3.37
N THR A 344 19.96 27.19 4.71
CA THR A 344 19.77 25.95 5.42
C THR A 344 19.25 26.03 6.85
N ALA A 345 19.14 27.15 7.56
CA ALA A 345 18.91 26.93 8.98
C ALA A 345 18.36 28.13 9.77
N VAL A 346 17.47 27.83 10.66
CA VAL A 346 17.18 28.62 11.84
C VAL A 346 18.16 28.20 12.93
N ASP A 347 19.02 29.13 13.37
CA ASP A 347 20.14 28.81 14.28
C ASP A 347 19.75 28.62 15.75
N SER A 348 18.61 29.06 16.20
CA SER A 348 18.07 28.72 17.52
C SER A 348 16.59 29.01 17.60
N VAL A 349 15.83 28.12 18.23
CA VAL A 349 14.43 28.27 18.54
C VAL A 349 14.26 28.10 20.04
N GLN A 350 13.75 29.10 20.76
CA GLN A 350 13.60 29.01 22.23
C GLN A 350 12.36 28.22 22.66
N GLU A 351 11.29 28.21 21.90
CA GLU A 351 10.11 27.36 22.08
C GLU A 351 9.38 27.21 20.77
N ILE A 352 9.07 25.98 20.36
CA ILE A 352 8.23 25.71 19.22
C ILE A 352 6.88 25.21 19.69
N THR A 353 5.85 26.00 19.50
CA THR A 353 4.49 25.50 19.35
C THR A 353 4.46 24.74 18.02
N PRO A 354 3.77 23.59 17.92
CA PRO A 354 3.97 22.64 16.84
C PRO A 354 4.03 23.32 15.48
N ILE A 355 5.09 23.02 14.74
CA ILE A 355 5.20 23.44 13.34
C ILE A 355 4.18 22.61 12.57
N VAL A 356 3.02 23.20 12.35
CA VAL A 356 2.00 22.57 11.50
C VAL A 356 2.37 22.83 10.07
N TYR A 357 2.85 21.78 9.45
CA TYR A 357 3.09 21.70 8.03
C TYR A 357 1.79 21.35 7.31
N GLN A 358 1.27 22.25 6.51
CA GLN A 358 0.10 21.99 5.68
C GLN A 358 0.51 22.04 4.21
N SER A 359 0.69 20.87 3.60
CA SER A 359 0.81 20.73 2.16
C SER A 359 -0.51 21.14 1.51
N CYS A 360 -0.49 21.99 0.49
CA CYS A 360 -1.69 22.32 -0.27
C CYS A 360 -2.19 21.16 -1.13
N MET A 361 -1.33 20.18 -1.43
CA MET A 361 -1.68 18.97 -2.14
C MET A 361 -1.96 17.77 -1.20
N TYR A 362 -1.39 17.79 0.01
CA TYR A 362 -1.53 16.73 1.02
C TYR A 362 -1.54 17.36 2.41
N PRO A 363 -2.71 17.86 2.88
CA PRO A 363 -2.84 18.58 4.14
C PRO A 363 -2.42 17.81 5.40
N GLU A 364 -2.28 16.51 5.30
CA GLU A 364 -1.92 15.58 6.37
C GLU A 364 -0.41 15.32 6.53
N GLN A 365 0.44 15.87 5.67
CA GLN A 365 1.88 15.64 5.75
C GLN A 365 2.57 16.72 6.60
N ILE A 366 2.99 16.31 7.79
CA ILE A 366 3.85 17.10 8.67
C ILE A 366 5.26 16.51 8.60
N ARG A 367 6.27 17.32 8.26
CA ARG A 367 7.68 16.92 8.35
C ARG A 367 8.35 17.70 9.47
N ILE A 368 8.86 16.99 10.46
CA ILE A 368 9.69 17.53 11.51
C ILE A 368 11.05 16.88 11.37
N TYR A 369 12.08 17.67 11.19
CA TYR A 369 13.44 17.16 11.12
C TYR A 369 14.06 17.18 12.52
N PRO A 370 14.66 16.06 12.98
CA PRO A 370 15.43 16.06 14.22
C PRO A 370 16.60 17.03 14.08
N VAL A 371 16.87 17.72 15.15
CA VAL A 371 18.03 18.62 15.26
C VAL A 371 19.10 17.89 16.02
N GLU A 372 20.30 17.88 15.47
CA GLU A 372 21.48 17.56 16.29
C GLU A 372 21.73 18.75 17.24
N LEU A 373 21.74 18.46 18.52
CA LEU A 373 22.10 19.38 19.60
C LEU A 373 23.59 19.70 19.58
#